data_7bb2ea328fae4ead7b12bf23cc4fcba4
#
_entry.id   7bb2ea328fae4ead7b12bf23cc4fcba4
#
_cell.length_a   1.000
_cell.length_b   1.000
_cell.length_c   1.000
_cell.angle_alpha   90.00
_cell.angle_beta   90.00
_cell.angle_gamma   90.00
#
_symmetry.space_group_name_H-M   'P 1'
#
loop_
_entity.id
_entity.type
_entity.pdbx_description
1 polymer ?
#
loop_
_entity_poly.entity_id
_entity_poly.type
_entity_poly.pdbx_seq_one_letter_code
_entity_poly.pdbx_strand_id
1 'polypeptide(L)'
;FLLSNLYSPKNTAFFGFDYAYRCMGIYTPNPFWNATYLATRPFAVICFFETVKVLSKYQSYPKVFPWNKGFPWKSCALFAGSLLLTTMTKPSYTMVVVPLIAVILLVQLIVSHGKSFRNAFSLCLTMLPTGIALLYQFSGIFTGTNAMGEETGIAIGFAKVWSNYSKSIPLSIVMGMALPIGVLCLNLLFDLKSIKQNRYYWFAWLNYLAATLMFLV
;
A
#
# COMPACT_ATOMS: atom_id res chain seq x y z
N PHE A 1 9.22 -2.17 -16.73
CA PHE A 1 8.15 -2.52 -17.69
C PHE A 1 8.70 -3.31 -18.89
N LEU A 2 9.74 -2.80 -19.58
CA LEU A 2 10.39 -3.51 -20.70
C LEU A 2 11.09 -4.80 -20.25
N LEU A 3 11.77 -4.79 -19.09
CA LEU A 3 12.48 -5.95 -18.56
C LEU A 3 11.53 -7.07 -18.09
N SER A 4 10.31 -6.75 -17.63
CA SER A 4 9.34 -7.76 -17.24
C SER A 4 8.77 -8.56 -18.41
N ASN A 5 8.78 -7.99 -19.61
CA ASN A 5 8.36 -8.67 -20.85
C ASN A 5 9.46 -9.55 -21.47
N LEU A 6 10.71 -9.34 -21.10
CA LEU A 6 11.83 -10.16 -21.56
C LEU A 6 11.93 -11.50 -20.83
N TYR A 7 11.20 -11.64 -19.72
CA TYR A 7 11.18 -12.88 -18.97
C TYR A 7 10.16 -13.86 -19.55
N SER A 8 10.65 -14.89 -20.19
CA SER A 8 9.88 -16.08 -20.55
C SER A 8 10.22 -17.22 -19.59
N PRO A 9 9.24 -18.11 -19.22
CA PRO A 9 9.52 -19.32 -18.46
C PRO A 9 10.63 -20.20 -19.06
N LYS A 10 10.86 -20.07 -20.35
CA LYS A 10 11.91 -20.79 -21.08
C LYS A 10 13.28 -20.13 -20.95
N ASN A 11 13.37 -18.87 -20.50
CA ASN A 11 14.61 -18.10 -20.40
C ASN A 11 15.05 -17.90 -18.95
N THR A 12 14.88 -18.91 -18.09
CA THR A 12 15.38 -18.90 -16.70
C THR A 12 16.89 -18.71 -16.62
N ALA A 13 17.61 -18.99 -17.71
CA ALA A 13 19.07 -18.88 -17.78
C ALA A 13 19.60 -17.45 -17.91
N PHE A 14 18.79 -16.44 -18.23
CA PHE A 14 19.30 -15.08 -18.49
C PHE A 14 19.87 -14.40 -17.23
N PHE A 15 19.41 -14.80 -16.02
CA PHE A 15 19.93 -14.30 -14.76
C PHE A 15 20.38 -15.42 -13.79
N GLY A 16 20.38 -16.69 -14.21
CA GLY A 16 20.76 -17.82 -13.36
C GLY A 16 19.87 -18.07 -12.15
N PHE A 17 18.69 -17.46 -12.10
CA PHE A 17 17.77 -17.59 -10.96
C PHE A 17 16.66 -18.59 -11.24
N ASP A 18 16.45 -19.49 -10.27
CA ASP A 18 15.40 -20.51 -10.32
C ASP A 18 14.00 -19.87 -10.25
N TYR A 19 13.04 -20.54 -10.85
CA TYR A 19 11.61 -20.19 -10.89
C TYR A 19 10.99 -19.84 -9.51
N ALA A 20 11.58 -20.37 -8.44
CA ALA A 20 11.15 -20.15 -7.07
C ALA A 20 11.13 -18.68 -6.60
N TYR A 21 11.78 -17.77 -7.32
CA TYR A 21 11.86 -16.35 -6.96
C TYR A 21 10.87 -15.44 -7.69
N ARG A 22 9.93 -16.00 -8.47
CA ARG A 22 8.98 -15.25 -9.29
C ARG A 22 8.03 -14.33 -8.52
N CYS A 23 7.67 -14.73 -7.32
CA CYS A 23 6.64 -14.01 -6.56
C CYS A 23 7.14 -12.75 -5.85
N MET A 24 8.42 -12.43 -5.97
CA MET A 24 9.07 -11.33 -5.28
C MET A 24 9.11 -10.00 -6.04
N GLY A 25 8.29 -9.85 -7.07
CA GLY A 25 8.16 -8.60 -7.80
C GLY A 25 9.27 -8.30 -8.82
N ILE A 26 10.40 -9.03 -8.79
CA ILE A 26 11.52 -8.86 -9.73
C ILE A 26 11.21 -9.53 -11.06
N TYR A 27 10.51 -10.65 -11.02
CA TYR A 27 10.22 -11.49 -12.17
C TYR A 27 8.73 -11.66 -12.42
N THR A 28 7.97 -10.59 -12.39
CA THR A 28 6.56 -10.66 -12.81
C THR A 28 6.55 -10.84 -14.34
N PRO A 29 6.34 -12.06 -14.87
CA PRO A 29 6.52 -12.33 -16.30
C PRO A 29 5.48 -11.64 -17.16
N ASN A 30 4.39 -11.20 -16.56
CA ASN A 30 3.31 -10.52 -17.25
C ASN A 30 2.74 -9.39 -16.37
N PRO A 31 2.91 -8.11 -16.74
CA PRO A 31 2.31 -7.00 -16.04
C PRO A 31 0.77 -7.03 -16.06
N PHE A 32 0.19 -7.83 -16.95
CA PHE A 32 -1.25 -8.05 -17.12
C PHE A 32 -1.75 -9.34 -16.46
N TRP A 33 -0.92 -10.03 -15.70
CA TRP A 33 -1.26 -11.29 -15.04
C TRP A 33 -2.62 -11.27 -14.33
N ASN A 34 -2.99 -10.14 -13.75
CA ASN A 34 -4.24 -10.04 -13.02
C ASN A 34 -4.95 -8.73 -13.40
N ALA A 35 -6.08 -8.85 -14.10
CA ALA A 35 -6.88 -7.72 -14.56
C ALA A 35 -7.31 -6.80 -13.41
N THR A 36 -7.55 -7.34 -12.21
CA THR A 36 -7.92 -6.53 -11.04
C THR A 36 -6.78 -5.64 -10.56
N TYR A 37 -5.51 -6.09 -10.67
CA TYR A 37 -4.35 -5.23 -10.39
C TYR A 37 -4.25 -4.08 -11.37
N LEU A 38 -4.52 -4.34 -12.65
CA LEU A 38 -4.49 -3.31 -13.67
C LEU A 38 -5.59 -2.27 -13.44
N ALA A 39 -6.81 -2.73 -13.16
CA ALA A 39 -7.94 -1.86 -12.86
C ALA A 39 -7.75 -1.02 -11.58
N THR A 40 -7.06 -1.55 -10.58
CA THR A 40 -6.79 -0.87 -9.30
C THR A 40 -5.77 0.27 -9.44
N ARG A 41 -4.77 0.13 -10.33
CA ARG A 41 -3.63 1.07 -10.44
C ARG A 41 -4.04 2.53 -10.56
N PRO A 42 -4.93 2.94 -11.48
CA PRO A 42 -5.29 4.36 -11.63
C PRO A 42 -5.91 4.92 -10.34
N PHE A 43 -6.77 4.17 -9.69
CA PHE A 43 -7.40 4.60 -8.43
C PHE A 43 -6.39 4.66 -7.28
N ALA A 44 -5.48 3.69 -7.20
CA ALA A 44 -4.41 3.67 -6.20
C ALA A 44 -3.45 4.85 -6.36
N VAL A 45 -3.11 5.22 -7.61
CA VAL A 45 -2.26 6.39 -7.89
C VAL A 45 -2.95 7.69 -7.46
N ILE A 46 -4.22 7.87 -7.83
CA ILE A 46 -5.00 9.04 -7.39
C ILE A 46 -5.09 9.07 -5.87
N CYS A 47 -5.43 7.93 -5.24
CA CYS A 47 -5.51 7.80 -3.80
C CYS A 47 -4.19 8.15 -3.11
N PHE A 48 -3.06 7.69 -3.63
CA PHE A 48 -1.74 8.01 -3.12
C PHE A 48 -1.48 9.53 -3.08
N PHE A 49 -1.69 10.21 -4.20
CA PHE A 49 -1.46 11.66 -4.27
C PHE A 49 -2.41 12.44 -3.37
N GLU A 50 -3.69 12.07 -3.35
CA GLU A 50 -4.67 12.75 -2.49
C GLU A 50 -4.43 12.46 -1.01
N THR A 51 -3.96 11.25 -0.64
CA THR A 51 -3.56 10.93 0.74
C THR A 51 -2.45 11.88 1.21
N VAL A 52 -1.40 12.05 0.42
CA VAL A 52 -0.29 12.95 0.80
C VAL A 52 -0.76 14.41 0.90
N LYS A 53 -1.63 14.86 -0.02
CA LYS A 53 -2.22 16.21 0.04
C LYS A 53 -3.05 16.40 1.30
N VAL A 54 -3.93 15.45 1.61
CA VAL A 54 -4.81 15.50 2.79
C VAL A 54 -3.98 15.48 4.06
N LEU A 55 -3.01 14.57 4.19
CA LEU A 55 -2.12 14.49 5.35
C LEU A 55 -1.25 15.75 5.50
N SER A 56 -0.78 16.34 4.41
CA SER A 56 0.01 17.57 4.44
C SER A 56 -0.81 18.77 4.89
N LYS A 57 -2.05 18.88 4.42
CA LYS A 57 -2.98 19.92 4.83
C LYS A 57 -3.44 19.72 6.27
N TYR A 58 -3.62 18.47 6.70
CA TYR A 58 -3.99 18.11 8.05
C TYR A 58 -3.10 18.78 9.12
N GLN A 59 -1.80 18.85 8.88
CA GLN A 59 -0.85 19.53 9.77
C GLN A 59 -1.01 21.05 9.80
N SER A 60 -1.54 21.63 8.73
CA SER A 60 -1.64 23.08 8.54
C SER A 60 -2.98 23.66 9.00
N TYR A 61 -3.98 22.82 9.33
CA TYR A 61 -5.30 23.29 9.75
C TYR A 61 -5.46 23.20 11.27
N PRO A 62 -5.24 24.26 12.01
CA PRO A 62 -5.58 24.30 13.41
C PRO A 62 -7.10 24.45 13.57
N LYS A 63 -7.76 23.49 14.20
CA LYS A 63 -9.08 23.62 14.86
C LYS A 63 -10.33 23.71 13.97
N VAL A 64 -10.31 23.23 12.71
CA VAL A 64 -11.49 23.39 11.87
C VAL A 64 -12.25 22.07 11.74
N PHE A 65 -13.46 22.06 12.28
CA PHE A 65 -14.46 21.04 12.03
C PHE A 65 -14.76 20.99 10.50
N PRO A 66 -15.13 19.82 9.91
CA PRO A 66 -15.26 19.67 8.47
C PRO A 66 -16.27 20.59 7.78
N TRP A 67 -17.05 21.35 8.54
CA TRP A 67 -18.10 22.24 8.04
C TRP A 67 -17.68 23.71 7.90
N ASN A 68 -16.47 24.07 8.25
CA ASN A 68 -16.00 25.46 8.19
C ASN A 68 -15.35 25.81 6.84
N LYS A 69 -15.45 27.09 6.44
CA LYS A 69 -14.78 27.66 5.26
C LYS A 69 -13.28 27.39 5.32
N GLY A 70 -12.76 26.59 4.38
CA GLY A 70 -11.33 26.23 4.29
C GLY A 70 -11.00 24.74 4.35
N PHE A 71 -11.95 23.90 4.71
CA PHE A 71 -11.74 22.46 4.66
C PHE A 71 -11.56 21.97 3.20
N PRO A 72 -10.56 21.11 2.90
CA PRO A 72 -10.25 20.70 1.54
C PRO A 72 -11.22 19.62 1.03
N TRP A 73 -12.49 19.93 0.94
CA TRP A 73 -13.56 18.99 0.54
C TRP A 73 -13.24 18.22 -0.74
N LYS A 74 -12.71 18.92 -1.75
CA LYS A 74 -12.36 18.29 -3.02
C LYS A 74 -11.31 17.20 -2.84
N SER A 75 -10.23 17.49 -2.09
CA SER A 75 -9.17 16.50 -1.84
C SER A 75 -9.68 15.35 -0.97
N CYS A 76 -10.52 15.64 0.04
CA CYS A 76 -11.09 14.59 0.89
C CYS A 76 -12.08 13.71 0.12
N ALA A 77 -12.91 14.30 -0.75
CA ALA A 77 -13.83 13.53 -1.58
C ALA A 77 -13.10 12.68 -2.62
N LEU A 78 -12.05 13.21 -3.25
CA LEU A 78 -11.22 12.46 -4.18
C LEU A 78 -10.45 11.34 -3.46
N PHE A 79 -9.93 11.60 -2.27
CA PHE A 79 -9.31 10.60 -1.42
C PHE A 79 -10.30 9.48 -1.06
N ALA A 80 -11.45 9.82 -0.50
CA ALA A 80 -12.46 8.85 -0.09
C ALA A 80 -12.99 8.04 -1.29
N GLY A 81 -13.30 8.70 -2.40
CA GLY A 81 -13.79 8.06 -3.62
C GLY A 81 -12.75 7.14 -4.26
N SER A 82 -11.51 7.60 -4.39
CA SER A 82 -10.44 6.78 -4.96
C SER A 82 -10.07 5.59 -4.05
N LEU A 83 -10.08 5.78 -2.73
CA LEU A 83 -9.87 4.71 -1.76
C LEU A 83 -10.97 3.67 -1.83
N LEU A 84 -12.24 4.11 -1.91
CA LEU A 84 -13.38 3.21 -2.08
C LEU A 84 -13.29 2.41 -3.39
N LEU A 85 -13.03 3.08 -4.52
CA LEU A 85 -12.88 2.42 -5.83
C LEU A 85 -11.71 1.42 -5.83
N THR A 86 -10.59 1.78 -5.19
CA THR A 86 -9.46 0.87 -5.02
C THR A 86 -9.88 -0.38 -4.22
N THR A 87 -10.65 -0.20 -3.15
CA THR A 87 -11.16 -1.29 -2.31
C THR A 87 -12.10 -2.19 -3.08
N MET A 88 -13.02 -1.60 -3.84
CA MET A 88 -14.00 -2.35 -4.63
C MET A 88 -13.34 -3.17 -5.75
N THR A 89 -12.25 -2.66 -6.33
CA THR A 89 -11.51 -3.40 -7.37
C THR A 89 -10.56 -4.42 -6.78
N LYS A 90 -9.79 -4.06 -5.76
CA LYS A 90 -8.88 -4.95 -5.04
C LYS A 90 -8.49 -4.35 -3.68
N PRO A 91 -8.84 -4.98 -2.56
CA PRO A 91 -8.62 -4.42 -1.22
C PRO A 91 -7.15 -4.38 -0.78
N SER A 92 -6.22 -5.06 -1.49
CA SER A 92 -4.83 -5.18 -1.07
C SER A 92 -4.11 -3.84 -0.84
N TYR A 93 -4.36 -2.83 -1.68
CA TYR A 93 -3.79 -1.49 -1.48
C TYR A 93 -4.37 -0.82 -0.22
N THR A 94 -5.67 -0.93 -0.03
CA THR A 94 -6.38 -0.36 1.11
C THR A 94 -5.93 -0.99 2.43
N MET A 95 -5.69 -2.31 2.43
CA MET A 95 -5.17 -3.02 3.60
C MET A 95 -3.79 -2.51 4.04
N VAL A 96 -2.98 -1.98 3.14
CA VAL A 96 -1.69 -1.36 3.45
C VAL A 96 -1.86 0.10 3.87
N VAL A 97 -2.59 0.88 3.09
CA VAL A 97 -2.64 2.34 3.24
C VAL A 97 -3.46 2.76 4.47
N VAL A 98 -4.55 2.06 4.78
CA VAL A 98 -5.41 2.44 5.92
C VAL A 98 -4.71 2.26 7.26
N PRO A 99 -4.07 1.12 7.57
CA PRO A 99 -3.26 0.99 8.78
C PRO A 99 -2.09 1.98 8.84
N LEU A 100 -1.44 2.25 7.70
CA LEU A 100 -0.37 3.24 7.65
C LEU A 100 -0.87 4.64 8.02
N ILE A 101 -2.01 5.07 7.46
CA ILE A 101 -2.64 6.34 7.83
C ILE A 101 -3.00 6.34 9.31
N ALA A 102 -3.56 5.25 9.84
CA ALA A 102 -3.90 5.15 11.26
C ALA A 102 -2.68 5.33 12.16
N VAL A 103 -1.55 4.70 11.81
CA VAL A 103 -0.28 4.88 12.54
C VAL A 103 0.20 6.34 12.46
N ILE A 104 0.17 6.96 11.29
CA ILE A 104 0.56 8.36 11.12
C ILE A 104 -0.32 9.28 11.98
N LEU A 105 -1.63 9.08 11.98
CA LEU A 105 -2.57 9.86 12.78
C LEU A 105 -2.36 9.65 14.27
N LEU A 106 -2.08 8.42 14.70
CA LEU A 106 -1.78 8.09 16.09
C LEU A 106 -0.51 8.81 16.56
N VAL A 107 0.56 8.73 15.78
CA VAL A 107 1.82 9.43 16.08
C VAL A 107 1.59 10.94 16.17
N GLN A 108 0.84 11.51 15.23
CA GLN A 108 0.51 12.94 15.26
C GLN A 108 -0.35 13.31 16.47
N LEU A 109 -1.27 12.44 16.88
CA LEU A 109 -2.10 12.66 18.07
C LEU A 109 -1.26 12.67 19.35
N ILE A 110 -0.32 11.75 19.47
CA ILE A 110 0.62 11.68 20.59
C ILE A 110 1.50 12.93 20.61
N VAL A 111 2.15 13.27 19.51
CA VAL A 111 3.05 14.44 19.40
C VAL A 111 2.31 15.76 19.65
N SER A 112 1.04 15.85 19.24
CA SER A 112 0.23 17.05 19.46
C SER A 112 -0.45 17.11 20.84
N HIS A 113 -0.17 16.14 21.71
CA HIS A 113 -0.85 16.01 23.01
C HIS A 113 -2.39 16.06 22.89
N GLY A 114 -2.95 15.36 21.92
CA GLY A 114 -4.38 15.27 21.68
C GLY A 114 -5.01 16.45 20.93
N LYS A 115 -4.27 17.53 20.66
CA LYS A 115 -4.82 18.74 19.99
C LYS A 115 -5.32 18.47 18.58
N SER A 116 -4.80 17.45 17.91
CA SER A 116 -5.15 17.07 16.53
C SER A 116 -6.32 16.08 16.45
N PHE A 117 -6.95 15.71 17.58
CA PHE A 117 -7.99 14.68 17.60
C PHE A 117 -9.15 14.95 16.64
N ARG A 118 -9.66 16.19 16.60
CA ARG A 118 -10.78 16.54 15.70
C ARG A 118 -10.45 16.30 14.23
N ASN A 119 -9.23 16.64 13.83
CA ASN A 119 -8.79 16.46 12.46
C ASN A 119 -8.62 14.96 12.14
N ALA A 120 -8.02 14.19 13.06
CA ALA A 120 -7.90 12.74 12.94
C ALA A 120 -9.27 12.09 12.78
N PHE A 121 -10.21 12.44 13.64
CA PHE A 121 -11.57 11.95 13.59
C PHE A 121 -12.27 12.29 12.25
N SER A 122 -12.13 13.53 11.77
CA SER A 122 -12.69 13.94 10.48
C SER A 122 -12.13 13.12 9.32
N LEU A 123 -10.82 12.82 9.34
CA LEU A 123 -10.20 11.98 8.31
C LEU A 123 -10.67 10.53 8.41
N CYS A 124 -10.81 10.00 9.62
CA CYS A 124 -11.38 8.67 9.83
C CYS A 124 -12.81 8.56 9.28
N LEU A 125 -13.64 9.60 9.47
CA LEU A 125 -14.99 9.63 8.89
C LEU A 125 -14.98 9.56 7.34
N THR A 126 -14.00 10.17 6.67
CA THR A 126 -13.90 10.07 5.20
C THR A 126 -13.54 8.66 4.73
N MET A 127 -12.94 7.84 5.60
CA MET A 127 -12.58 6.45 5.32
C MET A 127 -13.70 5.46 5.66
N LEU A 128 -14.77 5.91 6.32
CA LEU A 128 -15.86 5.05 6.80
C LEU A 128 -16.55 4.26 5.66
N PRO A 129 -16.85 4.84 4.48
CA PRO A 129 -17.44 4.08 3.37
C PRO A 129 -16.53 2.92 2.91
N THR A 130 -15.23 3.15 2.91
CA THR A 130 -14.22 2.14 2.58
C THR A 130 -14.17 1.02 3.64
N GLY A 131 -14.27 1.38 4.91
CA GLY A 131 -14.36 0.42 6.01
C GLY A 131 -15.59 -0.48 5.89
N ILE A 132 -16.75 0.08 5.57
CA ILE A 132 -17.99 -0.67 5.33
C ILE A 132 -17.81 -1.62 4.14
N ALA A 133 -17.24 -1.15 3.03
CA ALA A 133 -16.99 -1.97 1.85
C ALA A 133 -16.03 -3.12 2.16
N LEU A 134 -14.96 -2.87 2.93
CA LEU A 134 -14.04 -3.92 3.40
C LEU A 134 -14.73 -4.96 4.26
N LEU A 135 -15.53 -4.54 5.24
CA LEU A 135 -16.28 -5.45 6.11
C LEU A 135 -17.25 -6.32 5.31
N TYR A 136 -17.94 -5.72 4.33
CA TYR A 136 -18.83 -6.46 3.43
C TYR A 136 -18.08 -7.51 2.60
N GLN A 137 -16.96 -7.14 1.99
CA GLN A 137 -16.12 -8.08 1.22
C GLN A 137 -15.55 -9.17 2.12
N PHE A 138 -15.14 -8.79 3.33
CA PHE A 138 -14.57 -9.71 4.30
C PHE A 138 -15.59 -10.76 4.77
N SER A 139 -16.80 -10.32 5.10
CA SER A 139 -17.87 -11.23 5.50
C SER A 139 -18.22 -12.23 4.38
N GLY A 140 -18.20 -11.80 3.10
CA GLY A 140 -18.47 -12.68 1.97
C GLY A 140 -17.37 -13.73 1.69
N ILE A 141 -16.12 -13.41 2.04
CA ILE A 141 -14.97 -14.28 1.75
C ILE A 141 -14.65 -15.21 2.91
N PHE A 142 -14.78 -14.74 4.16
CA PHE A 142 -14.30 -15.45 5.34
C PHE A 142 -15.39 -16.14 6.18
N THR A 143 -16.65 -15.98 5.83
CA THR A 143 -17.77 -16.64 6.53
C THR A 143 -18.26 -17.92 5.85
N GLY A 144 -17.64 -18.31 4.72
CA GLY A 144 -18.00 -19.50 3.95
C GLY A 144 -16.87 -20.53 3.85
N THR A 145 -17.23 -21.76 3.62
CA THR A 145 -16.31 -22.78 3.10
C THR A 145 -15.98 -22.46 1.64
N ASN A 146 -14.71 -22.56 1.26
CA ASN A 146 -14.34 -22.44 -0.14
C ASN A 146 -14.91 -23.60 -0.98
N ALA A 147 -14.84 -23.52 -2.30
CA ALA A 147 -15.33 -24.55 -3.22
C ALA A 147 -14.67 -25.94 -3.01
N MET A 148 -13.61 -26.03 -2.21
CA MET A 148 -12.92 -27.27 -1.84
C MET A 148 -13.32 -27.77 -0.45
N GLY A 149 -14.27 -27.10 0.24
CA GLY A 149 -14.73 -27.53 1.58
C GLY A 149 -13.76 -27.15 2.72
N GLU A 150 -12.75 -26.34 2.46
CA GLU A 150 -11.81 -25.88 3.49
C GLU A 150 -12.33 -24.64 4.20
N GLU A 151 -12.14 -24.55 5.50
CA GLU A 151 -12.46 -23.36 6.27
C GLU A 151 -11.54 -22.21 5.85
N THR A 152 -12.16 -21.11 5.43
CA THR A 152 -11.42 -19.88 5.10
C THR A 152 -11.26 -19.03 6.35
N GLY A 153 -10.02 -18.67 6.70
CA GLY A 153 -9.72 -17.89 7.89
C GLY A 153 -8.48 -17.03 7.71
N ILE A 154 -8.28 -16.10 8.65
CA ILE A 154 -7.02 -15.35 8.75
C ILE A 154 -6.11 -16.12 9.70
N ALA A 155 -4.97 -16.56 9.19
CA ALA A 155 -3.89 -17.10 10.01
C ALA A 155 -2.70 -16.14 9.99
N ILE A 156 -2.24 -15.75 11.17
CA ILE A 156 -1.03 -14.96 11.32
C ILE A 156 0.15 -15.94 11.43
N GLY A 157 1.09 -15.85 10.51
CA GLY A 157 2.25 -16.72 10.51
C GLY A 157 3.45 -16.04 9.87
N PHE A 158 4.51 -15.80 10.66
CA PHE A 158 5.70 -15.10 10.17
C PHE A 158 6.29 -15.79 8.94
N ALA A 159 6.37 -15.06 7.85
CA ALA A 159 6.90 -15.48 6.56
C ALA A 159 6.29 -16.78 5.97
N LYS A 160 5.13 -17.23 6.47
CA LYS A 160 4.48 -18.48 6.02
C LYS A 160 4.08 -18.41 4.55
N VAL A 161 3.49 -17.29 4.14
CA VAL A 161 3.13 -17.07 2.73
C VAL A 161 4.39 -17.03 1.87
N TRP A 162 5.42 -16.34 2.35
CA TRP A 162 6.69 -16.21 1.64
C TRP A 162 7.42 -17.53 1.44
N SER A 163 7.43 -18.39 2.46
CA SER A 163 8.07 -19.72 2.39
C SER A 163 7.45 -20.63 1.35
N ASN A 164 6.15 -20.45 1.04
CA ASN A 164 5.48 -21.22 -0.02
C ASN A 164 5.98 -20.85 -1.43
N TYR A 165 6.53 -19.66 -1.61
CA TYR A 165 6.95 -19.13 -2.91
C TYR A 165 8.46 -19.05 -3.08
N SER A 166 9.24 -19.21 -2.02
CA SER A 166 10.69 -19.08 -2.07
C SER A 166 11.40 -20.06 -1.17
N LYS A 167 12.41 -20.74 -1.70
CA LYS A 167 13.30 -21.64 -0.95
C LYS A 167 14.21 -20.90 0.05
N SER A 168 14.53 -19.62 -0.23
CA SER A 168 15.38 -18.77 0.62
C SER A 168 14.73 -17.41 0.81
N ILE A 169 14.11 -17.21 1.97
CA ILE A 169 13.43 -15.96 2.32
C ILE A 169 14.41 -14.77 2.33
N PRO A 170 15.60 -14.85 2.96
CA PRO A 170 16.54 -13.72 2.98
C PRO A 170 16.97 -13.28 1.58
N LEU A 171 17.29 -14.24 0.71
CA LEU A 171 17.70 -13.93 -0.66
C LEU A 171 16.55 -13.29 -1.44
N SER A 172 15.33 -13.79 -1.28
CA SER A 172 14.14 -13.23 -1.91
C SER A 172 13.85 -11.80 -1.46
N ILE A 173 14.03 -11.49 -0.17
CA ILE A 173 13.91 -10.13 0.36
C ILE A 173 14.93 -9.21 -0.30
N VAL A 174 16.20 -9.62 -0.30
CA VAL A 174 17.28 -8.82 -0.90
C VAL A 174 16.99 -8.56 -2.38
N MET A 175 16.58 -9.58 -3.13
CA MET A 175 16.27 -9.44 -4.54
C MET A 175 15.00 -8.58 -4.78
N GLY A 176 13.95 -8.77 -3.97
CA GLY A 176 12.72 -7.97 -4.06
C GLY A 176 12.95 -6.49 -3.73
N MET A 177 13.89 -6.20 -2.83
CA MET A 177 14.24 -4.85 -2.41
C MET A 177 15.39 -4.24 -3.23
N ALA A 178 16.10 -4.99 -4.07
CA ALA A 178 17.28 -4.53 -4.79
C ALA A 178 17.02 -3.27 -5.63
N LEU A 179 15.95 -3.27 -6.43
CA LEU A 179 15.58 -2.11 -7.26
C LEU A 179 15.18 -0.89 -6.40
N PRO A 180 14.24 -0.97 -5.46
CA PRO A 180 13.90 0.14 -4.58
C PRO A 180 15.11 0.69 -3.81
N ILE A 181 15.94 -0.19 -3.23
CA ILE A 181 17.15 0.23 -2.51
C ILE A 181 18.15 0.89 -3.46
N GLY A 182 18.35 0.33 -4.67
CA GLY A 182 19.21 0.94 -5.67
C GLY A 182 18.75 2.37 -6.03
N VAL A 183 17.45 2.56 -6.25
CA VAL A 183 16.86 3.89 -6.48
C VAL A 183 17.06 4.81 -5.27
N LEU A 184 16.88 4.30 -4.05
CA LEU A 184 17.15 5.07 -2.82
C LEU A 184 18.60 5.52 -2.76
N CYS A 185 19.55 4.61 -2.96
CA CYS A 185 20.98 4.91 -2.94
C CYS A 185 21.36 5.96 -3.99
N LEU A 186 20.89 5.81 -5.23
CA LEU A 186 21.13 6.80 -6.28
C LEU A 186 20.57 8.18 -5.91
N ASN A 187 19.36 8.21 -5.41
CA ASN A 187 18.72 9.45 -4.99
C ASN A 187 19.47 10.10 -3.81
N LEU A 188 19.91 9.31 -2.82
CA LEU A 188 20.70 9.83 -1.69
C LEU A 188 22.06 10.38 -2.14
N LEU A 189 22.67 9.80 -3.17
CA LEU A 189 23.96 10.25 -3.71
C LEU A 189 23.84 11.51 -4.55
N PHE A 190 22.79 11.62 -5.37
CA PHE A 190 22.72 12.66 -6.39
C PHE A 190 21.73 13.80 -6.05
N ASP A 191 20.71 13.57 -5.21
CA ASP A 191 19.64 14.55 -4.95
C ASP A 191 19.13 14.58 -3.51
N LEU A 192 20.03 14.47 -2.56
CA LEU A 192 19.70 14.45 -1.13
C LEU A 192 18.83 15.64 -0.67
N LYS A 193 19.05 16.82 -1.24
CA LYS A 193 18.35 18.05 -0.85
C LYS A 193 16.89 18.02 -1.26
N SER A 194 16.59 17.58 -2.49
CA SER A 194 15.23 17.46 -3.01
C SER A 194 14.44 16.40 -2.25
N ILE A 195 15.08 15.28 -1.94
CA ILE A 195 14.44 14.14 -1.25
C ILE A 195 14.00 14.51 0.16
N LYS A 196 14.84 15.21 0.93
CA LYS A 196 14.53 15.55 2.33
C LYS A 196 13.21 16.32 2.48
N GLN A 197 12.85 17.12 1.49
CA GLN A 197 11.63 17.93 1.50
C GLN A 197 10.44 17.26 0.78
N ASN A 198 10.66 16.17 0.06
CA ASN A 198 9.64 15.55 -0.77
C ASN A 198 8.77 14.58 0.05
N ARG A 199 7.60 15.04 0.49
CA ARG A 199 6.64 14.25 1.27
C ARG A 199 6.10 13.05 0.50
N TYR A 200 5.94 13.16 -0.81
CA TYR A 200 5.49 12.06 -1.67
C TYR A 200 6.49 10.92 -1.69
N TYR A 201 7.77 11.27 -1.77
CA TYR A 201 8.86 10.31 -1.74
C TYR A 201 8.87 9.50 -0.44
N TRP A 202 8.80 10.17 0.71
CA TRP A 202 8.78 9.49 2.01
C TRP A 202 7.51 8.68 2.23
N PHE A 203 6.36 9.18 1.78
CA PHE A 203 5.12 8.41 1.87
C PHE A 203 5.14 7.17 0.97
N ALA A 204 5.76 7.22 -0.21
CA ALA A 204 5.97 6.06 -1.06
C ALA A 204 6.83 5.00 -0.36
N TRP A 205 7.91 5.40 0.31
CA TRP A 205 8.74 4.50 1.10
C TRP A 205 8.01 3.89 2.28
N LEU A 206 7.23 4.68 3.01
CA LEU A 206 6.40 4.17 4.11
C LEU A 206 5.38 3.13 3.62
N ASN A 207 4.72 3.38 2.48
CA ASN A 207 3.82 2.40 1.88
C ASN A 207 4.56 1.13 1.46
N TYR A 208 5.73 1.26 0.87
CA TYR A 208 6.54 0.11 0.46
C TYR A 208 6.95 -0.74 1.66
N LEU A 209 7.45 -0.11 2.71
CA LEU A 209 7.83 -0.80 3.95
C LEU A 209 6.62 -1.45 4.64
N ALA A 210 5.49 -0.74 4.72
CA ALA A 210 4.26 -1.28 5.29
C ALA A 210 3.76 -2.50 4.51
N ALA A 211 3.79 -2.43 3.16
CA ALA A 211 3.41 -3.56 2.31
C ALA A 211 4.35 -4.76 2.52
N THR A 212 5.66 -4.52 2.62
CA THR A 212 6.65 -5.58 2.88
C THR A 212 6.42 -6.23 4.24
N LEU A 213 6.18 -5.43 5.28
CA LEU A 213 5.87 -5.93 6.63
C LEU A 213 4.60 -6.78 6.65
N MET A 214 3.53 -6.31 5.99
CA MET A 214 2.27 -7.07 5.88
C MET A 214 2.43 -8.37 5.10
N PHE A 215 3.37 -8.43 4.17
CA PHE A 215 3.67 -9.64 3.43
C PHE A 215 4.52 -10.64 4.24
N LEU A 216 5.23 -10.15 5.27
CA LEU A 216 6.01 -10.98 6.19
C LEU A 216 5.16 -11.61 7.30
N VAL A 217 4.01 -11.02 7.60
CA VAL A 217 3.09 -11.49 8.66
C VAL A 217 1.98 -12.35 8.07
#